data_5f9386efbc06de2611b468b0da7589ea
#
_entry.id   5f9386efbc06de2611b468b0da7589ea
#
_cell.length_a   1.000
_cell.length_b   1.000
_cell.length_c   1.000
_cell.angle_alpha   90.00
_cell.angle_beta   90.00
_cell.angle_gamma   90.00
#
_symmetry.space_group_name_H-M   'P 1'
#
loop_
_entity.id
_entity.type
_entity.pdbx_description
1 polymer ?
#
loop_
_entity_poly.entity_id
_entity_poly.type
_entity_poly.pdbx_seq_one_letter_code
_entity_poly.pdbx_strand_id
1 'polypeptide(L)'
;MNSDPSPCRPQDLGKFEITRRDGAARLGKLFTKHGILNTPALLPVVNPNILTVEPRSLWDEFGFRALITNSYVIWKNDNLREIATKEGIHELLDFPGVIMTDSGTFQSYVYGDVEVSVEEIVKFQASIGVDIGTMLDVFGRPDMTRKEIEDAVRITVERAPKSLQVADSKIMLNGPIQGGLHQDLRAQSAKMMAESEFQGNKFSIHPIGGIVPLMESQRYHDLIEIILSSSSELPANRPMHIFGCGHPMLFPMCIALGADLFDSAAYALFAKDGRLLSEEGTYRIESTVEWPTQSSHISTYTPAQVRAMRKPERTSLLARHNLEVTQ
;
A
#
# COMPACT_ATOMS: atom_id res chain seq x y z
N MET A 1 -15.44 16.29 -15.13
CA MET A 1 -15.95 15.42 -14.05
C MET A 1 -15.58 14.00 -14.42
N ASN A 2 -14.74 13.35 -13.63
CA ASN A 2 -14.44 11.94 -13.82
C ASN A 2 -15.72 11.15 -13.46
N SER A 3 -16.23 10.35 -14.40
CA SER A 3 -17.35 9.44 -14.10
C SER A 3 -16.91 8.40 -13.06
N ASP A 4 -17.81 8.01 -12.17
CA ASP A 4 -17.55 6.92 -11.23
C ASP A 4 -17.13 5.65 -11.99
N PRO A 5 -16.27 4.82 -11.37
CA PRO A 5 -15.73 3.64 -12.03
C PRO A 5 -16.84 2.63 -12.33
N SER A 6 -16.76 2.01 -13.51
CA SER A 6 -17.64 0.89 -13.82
C SER A 6 -17.08 -0.39 -13.22
N PRO A 7 -17.88 -1.19 -12.46
CA PRO A 7 -17.42 -2.46 -11.91
C PRO A 7 -17.02 -3.44 -13.02
N CYS A 8 -16.06 -4.31 -12.75
CA CYS A 8 -15.73 -5.40 -13.67
C CYS A 8 -16.83 -6.45 -13.69
N ARG A 9 -16.83 -7.32 -14.71
CA ARG A 9 -17.72 -8.47 -14.72
C ARG A 9 -17.32 -9.42 -13.58
N PRO A 10 -18.28 -10.08 -12.90
CA PRO A 10 -17.98 -10.96 -11.77
C PRO A 10 -16.94 -12.05 -12.06
N GLN A 11 -16.94 -12.61 -13.27
CA GLN A 11 -15.97 -13.64 -13.69
C GLN A 11 -14.55 -13.11 -13.92
N ASP A 12 -14.37 -11.79 -14.02
CA ASP A 12 -13.07 -11.15 -14.20
C ASP A 12 -12.48 -10.63 -12.87
N LEU A 13 -13.23 -10.70 -11.78
CA LEU A 13 -12.78 -10.22 -10.46
C LEU A 13 -11.47 -10.92 -10.05
N GLY A 14 -10.46 -10.13 -9.69
CA GLY A 14 -9.15 -10.60 -9.28
C GLY A 14 -8.23 -11.00 -10.46
N LYS A 15 -8.70 -10.95 -11.71
CA LYS A 15 -7.85 -11.15 -12.87
C LYS A 15 -6.82 -10.03 -12.98
N PHE A 16 -5.57 -10.42 -13.26
CA PHE A 16 -4.51 -9.49 -13.63
C PHE A 16 -4.07 -9.76 -15.07
N GLU A 17 -4.27 -8.78 -15.94
CA GLU A 17 -3.94 -8.85 -17.35
C GLU A 17 -2.72 -8.00 -17.64
N ILE A 18 -1.63 -8.64 -18.09
CA ILE A 18 -0.43 -7.92 -18.51
C ILE A 18 -0.61 -7.48 -19.96
N THR A 19 -0.56 -6.16 -20.18
CA THR A 19 -0.79 -5.57 -21.51
C THR A 19 0.53 -5.28 -22.25
N ARG A 20 1.64 -5.05 -21.51
CA ARG A 20 2.97 -4.81 -22.07
C ARG A 20 4.06 -5.25 -21.09
N ARG A 21 5.23 -5.62 -21.63
CA ARG A 21 6.44 -5.95 -20.86
C ARG A 21 7.68 -5.29 -21.45
N ASP A 22 8.62 -4.96 -20.55
CA ASP A 22 9.99 -4.58 -20.89
C ASP A 22 10.90 -5.13 -19.78
N GLY A 23 11.60 -6.21 -20.06
CA GLY A 23 12.31 -6.99 -19.03
C GLY A 23 11.33 -7.54 -17.96
N ALA A 24 11.60 -7.21 -16.68
CA ALA A 24 10.69 -7.53 -15.58
C ALA A 24 9.57 -6.50 -15.43
N ALA A 25 9.77 -5.26 -15.89
CA ALA A 25 8.76 -4.21 -15.86
C ALA A 25 7.52 -4.59 -16.71
N ARG A 26 6.34 -4.23 -16.23
CA ARG A 26 5.09 -4.57 -16.92
C ARG A 26 4.02 -3.50 -16.71
N LEU A 27 3.21 -3.30 -17.74
CA LEU A 27 1.94 -2.61 -17.63
C LEU A 27 0.83 -3.65 -17.53
N GLY A 28 -0.12 -3.43 -16.65
CA GLY A 28 -1.19 -4.37 -16.41
C GLY A 28 -2.53 -3.72 -16.08
N LYS A 29 -3.53 -4.58 -15.94
CA LYS A 29 -4.90 -4.24 -15.53
C LYS A 29 -5.35 -5.22 -14.45
N LEU A 30 -5.63 -4.72 -13.27
CA LEU A 30 -6.22 -5.48 -12.18
C LEU A 30 -7.73 -5.22 -12.14
N PHE A 31 -8.52 -6.27 -12.26
CA PHE A 31 -9.97 -6.18 -12.31
C PHE A 31 -10.55 -6.25 -10.90
N THR A 32 -11.24 -5.19 -10.46
CA THR A 32 -11.82 -5.08 -9.11
C THR A 32 -13.32 -4.76 -9.17
N LYS A 33 -13.99 -4.82 -8.02
CA LYS A 33 -15.42 -4.44 -7.93
C LYS A 33 -15.66 -2.98 -8.26
N HIS A 34 -14.73 -2.09 -7.88
CA HIS A 34 -14.85 -0.64 -8.07
C HIS A 34 -13.96 -0.14 -9.22
N GLY A 35 -13.82 -0.95 -10.27
CA GLY A 35 -13.18 -0.57 -11.52
C GLY A 35 -11.94 -1.38 -11.86
N ILE A 36 -11.31 -0.99 -12.97
CA ILE A 36 -10.07 -1.58 -13.45
C ILE A 36 -8.92 -0.69 -13.01
N LEU A 37 -8.02 -1.21 -12.18
CA LEU A 37 -6.82 -0.51 -11.77
C LEU A 37 -5.69 -0.79 -12.78
N ASN A 38 -5.25 0.25 -13.49
CA ASN A 38 -4.07 0.15 -14.35
C ASN A 38 -2.81 0.16 -13.47
N THR A 39 -1.82 -0.66 -13.83
CA THR A 39 -0.54 -0.74 -13.14
C THR A 39 0.63 -0.38 -14.06
N PRO A 40 1.73 0.17 -13.50
CA PRO A 40 2.00 0.45 -12.08
C PRO A 40 1.06 1.49 -11.47
N ALA A 41 0.75 1.35 -10.18
CA ALA A 41 -0.11 2.28 -9.45
C ALA A 41 0.35 2.51 -8.02
N LEU A 42 0.30 3.77 -7.57
CA LEU A 42 0.48 4.16 -6.18
C LEU A 42 -0.89 4.29 -5.50
N LEU A 43 -1.01 3.73 -4.30
CA LEU A 43 -2.14 3.83 -3.40
C LEU A 43 -1.78 4.78 -2.24
N PRO A 44 -2.25 6.03 -2.22
CA PRO A 44 -2.06 6.91 -1.06
C PRO A 44 -2.66 6.27 0.20
N VAL A 45 -1.91 6.29 1.31
CA VAL A 45 -2.40 5.81 2.60
C VAL A 45 -3.29 6.87 3.23
N VAL A 46 -4.53 6.50 3.51
CA VAL A 46 -5.52 7.38 4.17
C VAL A 46 -5.77 6.87 5.59
N ASN A 47 -5.56 7.74 6.58
CA ASN A 47 -5.96 7.48 7.96
C ASN A 47 -7.27 8.23 8.25
N PRO A 48 -8.41 7.54 8.43
CA PRO A 48 -9.71 8.18 8.62
C PRO A 48 -9.82 9.00 9.91
N ASN A 49 -8.92 8.80 10.88
CA ASN A 49 -8.88 9.62 12.09
C ASN A 49 -8.17 10.98 11.87
N ILE A 50 -7.31 11.08 10.83
CA ILE A 50 -6.47 12.27 10.62
C ILE A 50 -6.33 12.51 9.11
N LEU A 51 -7.32 13.13 8.51
CA LEU A 51 -7.29 13.48 7.10
C LEU A 51 -6.35 14.68 6.87
N THR A 52 -5.33 14.49 6.04
CA THR A 52 -4.43 15.58 5.59
C THR A 52 -4.89 16.14 4.25
N VAL A 53 -5.43 15.28 3.41
CA VAL A 53 -6.13 15.58 2.16
C VAL A 53 -7.39 14.70 2.15
N GLU A 54 -8.52 15.28 1.75
CA GLU A 54 -9.78 14.53 1.66
C GLU A 54 -9.67 13.41 0.62
N PRO A 55 -10.18 12.19 0.91
CA PRO A 55 -10.06 11.08 -0.05
C PRO A 55 -10.77 11.36 -1.38
N ARG A 56 -11.86 12.11 -1.37
CA ARG A 56 -12.53 12.54 -2.60
C ARG A 56 -11.62 13.39 -3.49
N SER A 57 -10.78 14.25 -2.90
CA SER A 57 -9.78 15.02 -3.65
C SER A 57 -8.72 14.12 -4.31
N LEU A 58 -8.37 12.97 -3.72
CA LEU A 58 -7.45 12.02 -4.38
C LEU A 58 -8.01 11.55 -5.74
N TRP A 59 -9.33 11.35 -5.81
CA TRP A 59 -10.01 10.96 -7.04
C TRP A 59 -10.19 12.12 -8.01
N ASP A 60 -10.77 13.22 -7.54
CA ASP A 60 -11.23 14.31 -8.40
C ASP A 60 -10.09 15.22 -8.87
N GLU A 61 -9.14 15.56 -7.97
CA GLU A 61 -8.05 16.50 -8.25
C GLU A 61 -6.78 15.80 -8.73
N PHE A 62 -6.38 14.72 -8.03
CA PHE A 62 -5.11 14.04 -8.30
C PHE A 62 -5.22 12.83 -9.21
N GLY A 63 -6.42 12.37 -9.53
CA GLY A 63 -6.62 11.25 -10.45
C GLY A 63 -6.22 9.87 -9.91
N PHE A 64 -5.99 9.71 -8.61
CA PHE A 64 -5.77 8.39 -8.01
C PHE A 64 -7.01 7.53 -8.17
N ARG A 65 -6.84 6.29 -8.60
CA ARG A 65 -7.91 5.31 -8.83
C ARG A 65 -7.99 4.24 -7.74
N ALA A 66 -7.03 4.25 -6.82
CA ALA A 66 -6.99 3.39 -5.66
C ALA A 66 -6.40 4.14 -4.47
N LEU A 67 -6.79 3.73 -3.28
CA LEU A 67 -6.16 4.13 -2.02
C LEU A 67 -6.02 2.92 -1.10
N ILE A 68 -5.21 3.06 -0.05
CA ILE A 68 -5.12 2.09 1.01
C ILE A 68 -5.39 2.74 2.37
N THR A 69 -6.10 2.01 3.22
CA THR A 69 -6.33 2.41 4.61
C THR A 69 -6.03 1.24 5.55
N ASN A 70 -6.13 1.45 6.85
CA ASN A 70 -5.83 0.42 7.83
C ASN A 70 -7.12 -0.10 8.48
N SER A 71 -7.43 -1.38 8.23
CA SER A 71 -8.65 -2.01 8.77
C SER A 71 -8.65 -2.13 10.29
N TYR A 72 -7.49 -2.34 10.91
CA TYR A 72 -7.38 -2.42 12.37
C TYR A 72 -7.65 -1.06 13.05
N VAL A 73 -7.18 0.04 12.45
CA VAL A 73 -7.47 1.39 12.94
C VAL A 73 -8.98 1.68 12.91
N ILE A 74 -9.67 1.25 11.86
CA ILE A 74 -11.14 1.38 11.74
C ILE A 74 -11.82 0.45 12.74
N TRP A 75 -11.39 -0.80 12.84
CA TRP A 75 -11.93 -1.81 13.76
C TRP A 75 -11.85 -1.39 15.23
N LYS A 76 -10.73 -0.77 15.62
CA LYS A 76 -10.47 -0.32 17.00
C LYS A 76 -11.25 0.94 17.40
N ASN A 77 -11.67 1.76 16.43
CA ASN A 77 -12.44 2.96 16.67
C ASN A 77 -13.95 2.64 16.53
N ASP A 78 -14.69 2.65 17.65
CA ASP A 78 -16.11 2.26 17.69
C ASP A 78 -16.97 3.04 16.70
N ASN A 79 -16.76 4.35 16.55
CA ASN A 79 -17.52 5.19 15.64
C ASN A 79 -17.21 4.85 14.16
N LEU A 80 -15.93 4.75 13.80
CA LEU A 80 -15.55 4.39 12.43
C LEU A 80 -16.01 2.97 12.08
N ARG A 81 -15.90 2.05 13.04
CA ARG A 81 -16.35 0.66 12.87
C ARG A 81 -17.86 0.59 12.64
N GLU A 82 -18.65 1.35 13.40
CA GLU A 82 -20.09 1.40 13.24
C GLU A 82 -20.50 1.93 11.87
N ILE A 83 -19.92 3.07 11.44
CA ILE A 83 -20.18 3.66 10.11
C ILE A 83 -19.77 2.67 9.00
N ALA A 84 -18.53 2.17 9.03
CA ALA A 84 -18.04 1.24 8.03
C ALA A 84 -18.89 -0.03 7.91
N THR A 85 -19.40 -0.55 9.04
CA THR A 85 -20.24 -1.77 9.03
C THR A 85 -21.62 -1.50 8.47
N LYS A 86 -22.21 -0.32 8.71
CA LYS A 86 -23.54 0.04 8.23
C LYS A 86 -23.56 0.52 6.79
N GLU A 87 -22.61 1.37 6.42
CA GLU A 87 -22.63 2.13 5.18
C GLU A 87 -21.55 1.64 4.17
N GLY A 88 -20.55 0.89 4.65
CA GLY A 88 -19.43 0.43 3.86
C GLY A 88 -18.23 1.37 3.91
N ILE A 89 -17.09 0.83 3.48
CA ILE A 89 -15.80 1.56 3.52
C ILE A 89 -15.74 2.70 2.49
N HIS A 90 -16.40 2.55 1.36
CA HIS A 90 -16.42 3.55 0.29
C HIS A 90 -17.18 4.81 0.72
N GLU A 91 -18.29 4.62 1.42
CA GLU A 91 -19.06 5.74 1.98
C GLU A 91 -18.33 6.39 3.14
N LEU A 92 -17.73 5.58 4.05
CA LEU A 92 -16.93 6.11 5.16
C LEU A 92 -15.81 7.03 4.68
N LEU A 93 -15.17 6.70 3.55
CA LEU A 93 -14.02 7.44 3.03
C LEU A 93 -14.41 8.43 1.91
N ASP A 94 -15.65 8.46 1.47
CA ASP A 94 -16.09 9.23 0.27
C ASP A 94 -15.12 9.02 -0.90
N PHE A 95 -14.85 7.74 -1.25
CA PHE A 95 -13.93 7.41 -2.32
C PHE A 95 -14.53 6.36 -3.25
N PRO A 96 -14.73 6.68 -4.55
CA PRO A 96 -15.46 5.80 -5.48
C PRO A 96 -14.59 4.70 -6.11
N GLY A 97 -13.27 4.81 -5.99
CA GLY A 97 -12.31 3.89 -6.61
C GLY A 97 -11.97 2.67 -5.75
N VAL A 98 -10.91 1.99 -6.11
CA VAL A 98 -10.46 0.77 -5.44
C VAL A 98 -9.95 1.06 -4.03
N ILE A 99 -10.48 0.37 -3.03
CA ILE A 99 -10.01 0.48 -1.65
C ILE A 99 -9.32 -0.82 -1.22
N MET A 100 -8.03 -0.69 -0.91
CA MET A 100 -7.24 -1.72 -0.24
C MET A 100 -7.20 -1.45 1.25
N THR A 101 -7.10 -2.52 2.06
CA THR A 101 -6.84 -2.37 3.49
C THR A 101 -5.64 -3.18 3.94
N ASP A 102 -4.81 -2.56 4.80
CA ASP A 102 -3.83 -3.24 5.62
C ASP A 102 -4.50 -3.88 6.84
N SER A 103 -3.96 -4.99 7.33
CA SER A 103 -4.49 -5.78 8.45
C SER A 103 -4.15 -5.24 9.84
N GLY A 104 -3.21 -4.30 9.94
CA GLY A 104 -2.72 -3.76 11.20
C GLY A 104 -1.43 -4.41 11.73
N THR A 105 -0.79 -5.27 10.97
CA THR A 105 0.49 -5.90 11.37
C THR A 105 1.56 -4.87 11.70
N PHE A 106 1.66 -3.78 10.93
CA PHE A 106 2.60 -2.69 11.22
C PHE A 106 2.27 -1.98 12.54
N GLN A 107 1.00 -1.84 12.89
CA GLN A 107 0.56 -1.28 14.18
C GLN A 107 0.98 -2.15 15.36
N SER A 108 1.02 -3.48 15.20
CA SER A 108 1.55 -4.37 16.25
C SER A 108 3.05 -4.13 16.49
N TYR A 109 3.79 -3.83 15.44
CA TYR A 109 5.20 -3.45 15.55
C TYR A 109 5.40 -2.12 16.30
N VAL A 110 4.55 -1.12 16.05
CA VAL A 110 4.69 0.24 16.61
C VAL A 110 4.10 0.35 18.02
N TYR A 111 2.98 -0.29 18.28
CA TYR A 111 2.16 -0.08 19.49
C TYR A 111 1.98 -1.32 20.37
N GLY A 112 2.55 -2.46 20.01
CA GLY A 112 2.37 -3.74 20.70
C GLY A 112 1.37 -4.66 20.00
N ASP A 113 0.98 -5.76 20.66
CA ASP A 113 0.15 -6.81 20.06
C ASP A 113 -1.20 -6.28 19.55
N VAL A 114 -1.61 -6.76 18.39
CA VAL A 114 -2.93 -6.50 17.80
C VAL A 114 -3.96 -7.38 18.51
N GLU A 115 -4.99 -6.75 19.06
CA GLU A 115 -6.05 -7.40 19.86
C GLU A 115 -7.13 -8.10 18.99
N VAL A 116 -6.78 -8.49 17.74
CA VAL A 116 -7.72 -9.10 16.80
C VAL A 116 -7.13 -10.37 16.22
N SER A 117 -7.96 -11.40 16.07
CA SER A 117 -7.55 -12.65 15.44
C SER A 117 -7.45 -12.52 13.91
N VAL A 118 -6.76 -13.50 13.29
CA VAL A 118 -6.64 -13.58 11.83
C VAL A 118 -8.03 -13.63 11.17
N GLU A 119 -8.94 -14.40 11.74
CA GLU A 119 -10.30 -14.55 11.23
C GLU A 119 -11.12 -13.28 11.37
N GLU A 120 -11.04 -12.63 12.53
CA GLU A 120 -11.82 -11.43 12.81
C GLU A 120 -11.45 -10.29 11.87
N ILE A 121 -10.16 -10.05 11.65
CA ILE A 121 -9.75 -8.94 10.78
C ILE A 121 -10.11 -9.19 9.31
N VAL A 122 -10.00 -10.43 8.80
CA VAL A 122 -10.40 -10.76 7.43
C VAL A 122 -11.93 -10.69 7.28
N LYS A 123 -12.70 -11.18 8.27
CA LYS A 123 -14.16 -11.04 8.29
C LYS A 123 -14.58 -9.58 8.29
N PHE A 124 -13.92 -8.76 9.10
CA PHE A 124 -14.21 -7.34 9.17
C PHE A 124 -13.98 -6.66 7.84
N GLN A 125 -12.81 -6.87 7.21
CA GLN A 125 -12.50 -6.35 5.87
C GLN A 125 -13.56 -6.75 4.83
N ALA A 126 -13.98 -8.01 4.85
CA ALA A 126 -15.03 -8.48 3.95
C ALA A 126 -16.39 -7.84 4.26
N SER A 127 -16.73 -7.63 5.54
CA SER A 127 -18.03 -7.08 5.97
C SER A 127 -18.19 -5.60 5.62
N ILE A 128 -17.11 -4.83 5.62
CA ILE A 128 -17.12 -3.40 5.27
C ILE A 128 -16.98 -3.14 3.77
N GLY A 129 -16.83 -4.20 2.95
CA GLY A 129 -16.88 -4.13 1.50
C GLY A 129 -15.63 -3.59 0.82
N VAL A 130 -14.42 -3.88 1.35
CA VAL A 130 -13.17 -3.54 0.67
C VAL A 130 -13.04 -4.29 -0.66
N ASP A 131 -12.30 -3.74 -1.61
CA ASP A 131 -11.94 -4.48 -2.83
C ASP A 131 -10.84 -5.50 -2.54
N ILE A 132 -9.82 -5.08 -1.79
CA ILE A 132 -8.62 -5.85 -1.51
C ILE A 132 -8.34 -5.79 -0.01
N GLY A 133 -8.46 -6.93 0.64
CA GLY A 133 -8.03 -7.06 2.04
C GLY A 133 -6.60 -7.57 2.16
N THR A 134 -6.03 -7.50 3.34
CA THR A 134 -4.72 -8.07 3.66
C THR A 134 -4.85 -9.03 4.83
N MET A 135 -4.29 -10.24 4.71
CA MET A 135 -4.22 -11.16 5.84
C MET A 135 -3.27 -10.64 6.93
N LEU A 136 -3.49 -11.08 8.17
CA LEU A 136 -2.61 -10.74 9.28
C LEU A 136 -1.34 -11.61 9.22
N ASP A 137 -0.24 -11.03 8.77
CA ASP A 137 1.08 -11.65 8.72
C ASP A 137 1.88 -11.42 10.01
N VAL A 138 3.12 -11.88 10.05
CA VAL A 138 4.07 -11.58 11.11
C VAL A 138 5.22 -10.76 10.54
N PHE A 139 5.33 -9.53 11.01
CA PHE A 139 6.32 -8.58 10.54
C PHE A 139 7.75 -8.99 10.94
N GLY A 140 8.61 -9.20 9.96
CA GLY A 140 10.03 -9.47 10.17
C GLY A 140 10.81 -8.18 10.40
N ARG A 141 11.24 -7.94 11.64
CA ARG A 141 12.01 -6.73 12.00
C ARG A 141 13.50 -6.89 11.67
N PRO A 142 14.21 -5.77 11.40
CA PRO A 142 15.65 -5.80 11.11
C PRO A 142 16.55 -6.29 12.27
N ASP A 143 16.05 -6.20 13.51
CA ASP A 143 16.76 -6.62 14.73
C ASP A 143 16.53 -8.09 15.10
N MET A 144 15.64 -8.80 14.40
CA MET A 144 15.36 -10.20 14.63
C MET A 144 16.50 -11.10 14.15
N THR A 145 16.73 -12.15 14.94
CA THR A 145 17.63 -13.24 14.54
C THR A 145 17.03 -14.03 13.36
N ARG A 146 17.88 -14.74 12.63
CA ARG A 146 17.41 -15.60 11.53
C ARG A 146 16.29 -16.55 11.98
N LYS A 147 16.41 -17.16 13.17
CA LYS A 147 15.41 -18.10 13.69
C LYS A 147 14.05 -17.42 13.94
N GLU A 148 14.07 -16.21 14.48
CA GLU A 148 12.83 -15.43 14.68
C GLU A 148 12.18 -15.07 13.34
N ILE A 149 12.97 -14.78 12.30
CA ILE A 149 12.48 -14.55 10.95
C ILE A 149 11.90 -15.84 10.33
N GLU A 150 12.55 -16.98 10.52
CA GLU A 150 12.03 -18.30 10.11
C GLU A 150 10.67 -18.59 10.76
N ASP A 151 10.55 -18.32 12.06
CA ASP A 151 9.29 -18.47 12.79
C ASP A 151 8.21 -17.49 12.28
N ALA A 152 8.57 -16.25 11.99
CA ALA A 152 7.66 -15.26 11.42
C ALA A 152 7.11 -15.70 10.04
N VAL A 153 7.98 -16.22 9.17
CA VAL A 153 7.60 -16.79 7.87
C VAL A 153 6.66 -17.98 8.08
N ARG A 154 7.03 -18.93 8.93
CA ARG A 154 6.23 -20.13 9.22
C ARG A 154 4.83 -19.75 9.71
N ILE A 155 4.73 -18.88 10.71
CA ILE A 155 3.43 -18.44 11.27
C ILE A 155 2.61 -17.73 10.21
N THR A 156 3.21 -16.87 9.39
CA THR A 156 2.51 -16.17 8.30
C THR A 156 1.91 -17.18 7.32
N VAL A 157 2.69 -18.18 6.89
CA VAL A 157 2.22 -19.22 5.97
C VAL A 157 1.14 -20.10 6.59
N GLU A 158 1.26 -20.47 7.88
CA GLU A 158 0.26 -21.26 8.60
C GLU A 158 -1.10 -20.54 8.69
N ARG A 159 -1.12 -19.21 8.71
CA ARG A 159 -2.35 -18.39 8.70
C ARG A 159 -3.04 -18.31 7.32
N ALA A 160 -2.31 -18.59 6.25
CA ALA A 160 -2.77 -18.36 4.88
C ALA A 160 -4.04 -19.14 4.50
N PRO A 161 -4.15 -20.48 4.70
CA PRO A 161 -5.36 -21.23 4.33
C PRO A 161 -6.60 -20.74 5.09
N LYS A 162 -6.45 -20.39 6.35
CA LYS A 162 -7.54 -19.89 7.17
C LYS A 162 -8.01 -18.51 6.73
N SER A 163 -7.08 -17.63 6.36
CA SER A 163 -7.40 -16.32 5.81
C SER A 163 -8.18 -16.43 4.50
N LEU A 164 -7.74 -17.33 3.58
CA LEU A 164 -8.43 -17.59 2.34
C LEU A 164 -9.83 -18.19 2.56
N GLN A 165 -9.97 -19.11 3.52
CA GLN A 165 -11.26 -19.67 3.91
C GLN A 165 -12.25 -18.60 4.35
N VAL A 166 -11.79 -17.66 5.18
CA VAL A 166 -12.63 -16.61 5.75
C VAL A 166 -12.99 -15.54 4.73
N ALA A 167 -12.06 -15.19 3.84
CA ALA A 167 -12.33 -14.26 2.74
C ALA A 167 -13.41 -14.76 1.79
N ASP A 168 -13.49 -16.09 1.60
CA ASP A 168 -14.58 -16.80 0.87
C ASP A 168 -14.89 -16.16 -0.49
N SER A 169 -13.87 -15.74 -1.23
CA SER A 169 -13.97 -15.01 -2.51
C SER A 169 -14.86 -13.75 -2.48
N LYS A 170 -15.22 -13.23 -1.30
CA LYS A 170 -15.99 -12.00 -1.18
C LYS A 170 -15.17 -10.76 -1.47
N ILE A 171 -13.89 -10.86 -1.16
CA ILE A 171 -12.87 -9.83 -1.42
C ILE A 171 -11.64 -10.48 -2.04
N MET A 172 -10.87 -9.72 -2.78
CA MET A 172 -9.51 -10.08 -3.13
C MET A 172 -8.64 -10.04 -1.86
N LEU A 173 -7.65 -10.93 -1.74
CA LEU A 173 -6.81 -10.97 -0.55
C LEU A 173 -5.33 -10.89 -0.90
N ASN A 174 -4.60 -10.06 -0.19
CA ASN A 174 -3.14 -9.96 -0.20
C ASN A 174 -2.52 -11.07 0.64
N GLY A 175 -1.51 -11.75 0.07
CA GLY A 175 -0.62 -12.69 0.75
C GLY A 175 0.78 -12.11 0.90
N PRO A 176 1.10 -11.42 2.03
CA PRO A 176 2.39 -10.76 2.23
C PRO A 176 3.56 -11.74 2.28
N ILE A 177 4.68 -11.34 1.67
CA ILE A 177 5.94 -12.08 1.66
C ILE A 177 6.84 -11.51 2.75
N GLN A 178 7.25 -12.36 3.69
CA GLN A 178 8.17 -12.04 4.76
C GLN A 178 9.50 -12.80 4.57
N GLY A 179 10.52 -12.54 5.39
CA GLY A 179 11.81 -13.25 5.31
C GLY A 179 13.01 -12.39 5.72
N GLY A 180 12.77 -11.16 6.24
CA GLY A 180 13.83 -10.25 6.67
C GLY A 180 14.81 -9.94 5.53
N LEU A 181 16.11 -10.00 5.84
CA LEU A 181 17.20 -9.81 4.87
C LEU A 181 17.67 -11.13 4.21
N HIS A 182 17.02 -12.26 4.52
CA HIS A 182 17.44 -13.57 4.05
C HIS A 182 16.78 -13.93 2.73
N GLN A 183 17.54 -13.91 1.64
CA GLN A 183 17.08 -14.18 0.28
C GLN A 183 16.40 -15.54 0.14
N ASP A 184 16.97 -16.58 0.77
CA ASP A 184 16.40 -17.93 0.78
C ASP A 184 15.03 -18.00 1.50
N LEU A 185 14.88 -17.28 2.62
CA LEU A 185 13.59 -17.19 3.32
C LEU A 185 12.56 -16.37 2.53
N ARG A 186 12.99 -15.33 1.82
CA ARG A 186 12.14 -14.56 0.92
C ARG A 186 11.60 -15.43 -0.23
N ALA A 187 12.48 -16.16 -0.89
CA ALA A 187 12.08 -17.10 -1.95
C ALA A 187 11.15 -18.19 -1.41
N GLN A 188 11.49 -18.79 -0.26
CA GLN A 188 10.64 -19.79 0.39
C GLN A 188 9.27 -19.24 0.76
N SER A 189 9.20 -18.07 1.40
CA SER A 189 7.95 -17.39 1.75
C SER A 189 7.11 -17.10 0.50
N ALA A 190 7.72 -16.54 -0.55
CA ALA A 190 7.05 -16.24 -1.80
C ALA A 190 6.43 -17.49 -2.43
N LYS A 191 7.18 -18.58 -2.53
CA LYS A 191 6.72 -19.87 -3.05
C LYS A 191 5.53 -20.39 -2.26
N MET A 192 5.68 -20.50 -0.93
CA MET A 192 4.63 -21.06 -0.06
C MET A 192 3.36 -20.21 -0.08
N MET A 193 3.48 -18.88 -0.10
CA MET A 193 2.33 -17.97 -0.20
C MET A 193 1.66 -18.04 -1.58
N ALA A 194 2.43 -18.15 -2.66
CA ALA A 194 1.89 -18.30 -4.01
C ALA A 194 1.14 -19.62 -4.22
N GLU A 195 1.60 -20.70 -3.56
CA GLU A 195 0.99 -22.03 -3.59
C GLU A 195 -0.20 -22.17 -2.61
N SER A 196 -0.30 -21.29 -1.62
CA SER A 196 -1.39 -21.33 -0.63
C SER A 196 -2.76 -21.23 -1.29
N GLU A 197 -3.64 -22.17 -0.92
CA GLU A 197 -4.96 -22.33 -1.53
C GLU A 197 -5.99 -22.83 -0.51
N PHE A 198 -7.24 -22.39 -0.68
CA PHE A 198 -8.39 -22.98 0.00
C PHE A 198 -9.55 -23.10 -0.97
N GLN A 199 -9.94 -24.34 -1.33
CA GLN A 199 -11.04 -24.65 -2.26
C GLN A 199 -10.97 -23.88 -3.60
N GLY A 200 -9.76 -23.75 -4.18
CA GLY A 200 -9.51 -23.01 -5.41
C GLY A 200 -9.24 -21.53 -5.23
N ASN A 201 -9.53 -20.96 -4.05
CA ASN A 201 -9.23 -19.56 -3.73
C ASN A 201 -7.75 -19.39 -3.41
N LYS A 202 -7.13 -18.40 -4.01
CA LYS A 202 -5.71 -18.04 -3.85
C LYS A 202 -5.56 -16.56 -3.56
N PHE A 203 -4.41 -16.17 -3.03
CA PHE A 203 -4.10 -14.75 -2.90
C PHE A 203 -4.04 -14.09 -4.27
N SER A 204 -4.63 -12.90 -4.37
CA SER A 204 -4.71 -12.15 -5.63
C SER A 204 -3.47 -11.30 -5.87
N ILE A 205 -2.79 -10.87 -4.81
CA ILE A 205 -1.65 -9.96 -4.83
C ILE A 205 -0.63 -10.44 -3.80
N HIS A 206 0.66 -10.23 -4.09
CA HIS A 206 1.74 -10.57 -3.16
C HIS A 206 2.55 -9.32 -2.78
N PRO A 207 2.24 -8.71 -1.63
CA PRO A 207 3.05 -7.62 -1.08
C PRO A 207 4.39 -8.11 -0.55
N ILE A 208 5.45 -7.34 -0.81
CA ILE A 208 6.76 -7.51 -0.18
C ILE A 208 6.76 -6.69 1.10
N GLY A 209 6.71 -7.37 2.25
CA GLY A 209 6.63 -6.74 3.57
C GLY A 209 7.99 -6.58 4.26
N GLY A 210 8.03 -5.78 5.35
CA GLY A 210 9.23 -5.63 6.18
C GLY A 210 10.38 -4.86 5.55
N ILE A 211 10.12 -4.01 4.55
CA ILE A 211 11.15 -3.33 3.74
C ILE A 211 11.24 -1.82 3.98
N VAL A 212 10.29 -1.21 4.66
CA VAL A 212 10.30 0.23 4.96
C VAL A 212 11.59 0.68 5.65
N PRO A 213 12.14 -0.03 6.67
CA PRO A 213 13.40 0.36 7.29
C PRO A 213 14.60 0.40 6.33
N LEU A 214 14.58 -0.40 5.26
CA LEU A 214 15.64 -0.40 4.24
C LEU A 214 15.56 0.85 3.37
N MET A 215 14.36 1.26 3.01
CA MET A 215 14.14 2.49 2.23
C MET A 215 14.53 3.73 3.05
N GLU A 216 14.12 3.79 4.32
CA GLU A 216 14.45 4.89 5.24
C GLU A 216 15.96 5.01 5.50
N SER A 217 16.65 3.88 5.58
CA SER A 217 18.12 3.82 5.77
C SER A 217 18.92 3.79 4.46
N GLN A 218 18.27 3.95 3.31
CA GLN A 218 18.86 3.97 1.98
C GLN A 218 19.67 2.69 1.62
N ARG A 219 19.25 1.55 2.18
CA ARG A 219 19.85 0.25 1.89
C ARG A 219 19.31 -0.35 0.60
N TYR A 220 19.50 0.34 -0.50
CA TYR A 220 18.88 0.00 -1.79
C TYR A 220 19.40 -1.32 -2.39
N HIS A 221 20.64 -1.69 -2.13
CA HIS A 221 21.18 -2.99 -2.54
C HIS A 221 20.40 -4.14 -1.90
N ASP A 222 20.18 -4.08 -0.59
CA ASP A 222 19.41 -5.10 0.12
C ASP A 222 17.94 -5.12 -0.36
N LEU A 223 17.36 -3.95 -0.63
CA LEU A 223 16.01 -3.85 -1.19
C LEU A 223 15.90 -4.56 -2.55
N ILE A 224 16.87 -4.35 -3.44
CA ILE A 224 16.93 -5.01 -4.75
C ILE A 224 17.01 -6.52 -4.59
N GLU A 225 17.90 -7.02 -3.73
CA GLU A 225 18.09 -8.45 -3.49
C GLU A 225 16.81 -9.11 -2.93
N ILE A 226 16.13 -8.43 -2.02
CA ILE A 226 14.84 -8.90 -1.45
C ILE A 226 13.75 -8.95 -2.52
N ILE A 227 13.62 -7.92 -3.36
CA ILE A 227 12.63 -7.91 -4.43
C ILE A 227 12.91 -9.05 -5.42
N LEU A 228 14.16 -9.21 -5.85
CA LEU A 228 14.54 -10.26 -6.80
C LEU A 228 14.30 -11.66 -6.24
N SER A 229 14.74 -11.93 -5.00
CA SER A 229 14.55 -13.25 -4.38
C SER A 229 13.08 -13.58 -4.15
N SER A 230 12.25 -12.59 -3.81
CA SER A 230 10.81 -12.80 -3.67
C SER A 230 10.13 -13.01 -5.03
N SER A 231 10.43 -12.17 -6.02
CA SER A 231 9.78 -12.21 -7.32
C SER A 231 10.09 -13.47 -8.12
N SER A 232 11.24 -14.13 -7.89
CA SER A 232 11.63 -15.36 -8.58
C SER A 232 10.64 -16.51 -8.42
N GLU A 233 9.89 -16.54 -7.32
CA GLU A 233 8.93 -17.59 -6.98
C GLU A 233 7.46 -17.15 -7.15
N LEU A 234 7.21 -15.90 -7.53
CA LEU A 234 5.86 -15.37 -7.68
C LEU A 234 5.29 -15.64 -9.09
N PRO A 235 4.00 -16.01 -9.19
CA PRO A 235 3.37 -16.22 -10.48
C PRO A 235 3.18 -14.91 -11.23
N ALA A 236 3.51 -14.91 -12.53
CA ALA A 236 3.46 -13.71 -13.36
C ALA A 236 2.06 -13.10 -13.51
N ASN A 237 1.00 -13.88 -13.30
CA ASN A 237 -0.38 -13.45 -13.42
C ASN A 237 -0.96 -12.84 -12.13
N ARG A 238 -0.12 -12.48 -11.18
CA ARG A 238 -0.50 -11.75 -9.96
C ARG A 238 0.38 -10.52 -9.78
N PRO A 239 -0.21 -9.40 -9.34
CA PRO A 239 0.57 -8.21 -9.03
C PRO A 239 1.54 -8.43 -7.88
N MET A 240 2.71 -7.80 -7.97
CA MET A 240 3.66 -7.62 -6.88
C MET A 240 3.51 -6.21 -6.32
N HIS A 241 3.35 -6.11 -5.02
CA HIS A 241 3.18 -4.84 -4.31
C HIS A 241 4.40 -4.56 -3.42
N ILE A 242 4.96 -3.37 -3.51
CA ILE A 242 6.08 -2.93 -2.66
C ILE A 242 5.52 -2.11 -1.50
N PHE A 243 5.30 -2.75 -0.35
CA PHE A 243 4.68 -2.11 0.81
C PHE A 243 5.48 -0.92 1.35
N GLY A 244 4.80 0.20 1.56
CA GLY A 244 5.34 1.44 2.12
C GLY A 244 6.29 2.21 1.20
N CYS A 245 6.38 1.85 -0.08
CA CYS A 245 7.24 2.52 -1.05
C CYS A 245 6.48 3.66 -1.74
N GLY A 246 6.82 4.91 -1.40
CA GLY A 246 6.15 6.08 -1.96
C GLY A 246 7.06 7.26 -2.23
N HIS A 247 8.38 7.07 -2.22
CA HIS A 247 9.29 8.11 -2.66
C HIS A 247 9.50 8.00 -4.17
N PRO A 248 9.28 9.07 -4.96
CA PRO A 248 9.33 9.01 -6.43
C PRO A 248 10.66 8.48 -6.98
N MET A 249 11.78 8.76 -6.32
CA MET A 249 13.10 8.22 -6.70
C MET A 249 13.16 6.68 -6.77
N LEU A 250 12.32 5.97 -6.02
CA LEU A 250 12.35 4.51 -5.95
C LEU A 250 11.47 3.83 -7.01
N PHE A 251 10.48 4.53 -7.54
CA PHE A 251 9.55 3.95 -8.50
C PHE A 251 10.24 3.37 -9.74
N PRO A 252 11.14 4.08 -10.44
CA PRO A 252 11.79 3.52 -11.63
C PRO A 252 12.55 2.23 -11.34
N MET A 253 13.28 2.17 -10.22
CA MET A 253 14.02 0.98 -9.82
C MET A 253 13.07 -0.19 -9.51
N CYS A 254 12.06 0.03 -8.68
CA CYS A 254 11.11 -1.02 -8.30
C CYS A 254 10.29 -1.51 -9.48
N ILE A 255 9.85 -0.61 -10.38
CA ILE A 255 9.14 -0.99 -11.61
C ILE A 255 10.04 -1.83 -12.53
N ALA A 256 11.30 -1.45 -12.70
CA ALA A 256 12.27 -2.23 -13.48
C ALA A 256 12.47 -3.65 -12.91
N LEU A 257 12.27 -3.83 -11.59
CA LEU A 257 12.30 -5.13 -10.90
C LEU A 257 10.94 -5.87 -10.93
N GLY A 258 9.91 -5.33 -11.57
CA GLY A 258 8.62 -5.98 -11.77
C GLY A 258 7.52 -5.59 -10.76
N ALA A 259 7.70 -4.51 -10.02
CA ALA A 259 6.65 -3.98 -9.13
C ALA A 259 5.46 -3.44 -9.94
N ASP A 260 4.25 -3.73 -9.46
CA ASP A 260 3.00 -3.27 -10.05
C ASP A 260 2.26 -2.29 -9.15
N LEU A 261 2.34 -2.48 -7.83
CA LEU A 261 1.61 -1.68 -6.86
C LEU A 261 2.57 -1.11 -5.81
N PHE A 262 2.22 0.06 -5.33
CA PHE A 262 2.92 0.82 -4.31
C PHE A 262 1.92 1.41 -3.34
N ASP A 263 2.33 1.66 -2.10
CA ASP A 263 1.54 2.45 -1.16
C ASP A 263 2.43 3.34 -0.32
N SER A 264 1.93 4.46 0.13
CA SER A 264 2.66 5.29 1.08
C SER A 264 1.82 6.34 1.78
N ALA A 265 2.17 6.59 3.05
CA ALA A 265 1.78 7.77 3.81
C ALA A 265 2.77 8.94 3.66
N ALA A 266 3.83 8.80 2.87
CA ALA A 266 4.91 9.78 2.76
C ALA A 266 4.40 11.18 2.38
N TYR A 267 3.39 11.28 1.50
CA TYR A 267 2.81 12.56 1.12
C TYR A 267 2.37 13.39 2.33
N ALA A 268 1.72 12.75 3.31
CA ALA A 268 1.20 13.41 4.51
C ALA A 268 2.27 13.53 5.62
N LEU A 269 3.05 12.47 5.84
CA LEU A 269 4.08 12.45 6.90
C LEU A 269 5.18 13.47 6.60
N PHE A 270 5.67 13.52 5.37
CA PHE A 270 6.71 14.47 4.98
C PHE A 270 6.19 15.90 5.01
N ALA A 271 4.94 16.12 4.60
CA ALA A 271 4.33 17.44 4.71
C ALA A 271 4.24 17.96 6.16
N LYS A 272 3.89 17.08 7.11
CA LYS A 272 3.86 17.42 8.55
C LYS A 272 5.23 17.85 9.09
N ASP A 273 6.30 17.24 8.55
CA ASP A 273 7.69 17.56 8.88
C ASP A 273 8.27 18.70 8.04
N GLY A 274 7.46 19.37 7.23
CA GLY A 274 7.93 20.45 6.35
C GLY A 274 8.84 19.95 5.22
N ARG A 275 8.60 18.77 4.71
CA ARG A 275 9.39 18.16 3.63
C ARG A 275 8.58 18.06 2.34
N LEU A 276 9.26 18.34 1.23
CA LEU A 276 8.77 18.24 -0.14
C LEU A 276 9.44 17.03 -0.81
N LEU A 277 8.63 16.20 -1.46
CA LEU A 277 9.11 15.13 -2.33
C LEU A 277 9.47 15.69 -3.71
N SER A 278 10.44 15.09 -4.37
CA SER A 278 10.73 15.29 -5.78
C SER A 278 11.36 14.04 -6.40
N GLU A 279 11.48 14.00 -7.71
CA GLU A 279 12.18 12.94 -8.43
C GLU A 279 13.68 12.87 -8.09
N GLU A 280 14.26 13.98 -7.64
CA GLU A 280 15.69 14.10 -7.31
C GLU A 280 15.97 13.89 -5.81
N GLY A 281 14.95 13.89 -4.95
CA GLY A 281 15.13 13.73 -3.50
C GLY A 281 14.06 14.38 -2.65
N THR A 282 14.44 14.65 -1.40
CA THR A 282 13.59 15.30 -0.41
C THR A 282 14.16 16.67 -0.02
N TYR A 283 13.33 17.69 -0.08
CA TYR A 283 13.69 19.06 0.28
C TYR A 283 13.00 19.48 1.57
N ARG A 284 13.70 20.24 2.42
CA ARG A 284 13.11 20.86 3.62
C ARG A 284 12.73 22.31 3.32
N ILE A 285 11.56 22.74 3.80
CA ILE A 285 11.08 24.12 3.59
C ILE A 285 11.97 25.18 4.26
N GLU A 286 12.74 24.80 5.27
CA GLU A 286 13.73 25.66 5.93
C GLU A 286 15.01 25.81 5.10
N SER A 287 15.25 24.94 4.13
CA SER A 287 16.42 24.99 3.24
C SER A 287 16.42 26.30 2.45
N THR A 288 17.61 26.89 2.26
CA THR A 288 17.81 28.08 1.43
C THR A 288 17.96 27.76 -0.05
N VAL A 289 17.99 26.48 -0.40
CA VAL A 289 18.09 25.99 -1.79
C VAL A 289 16.79 26.31 -2.53
N GLU A 290 16.87 26.57 -3.80
CA GLU A 290 15.70 26.70 -4.67
C GLU A 290 14.87 25.42 -4.60
N TRP A 291 13.56 25.59 -4.46
CA TRP A 291 12.66 24.47 -4.34
C TRP A 291 12.35 23.86 -5.71
N PRO A 292 12.08 22.54 -5.77
CA PRO A 292 11.57 21.95 -6.99
C PRO A 292 10.20 22.57 -7.29
N THR A 293 10.08 23.21 -8.44
CA THR A 293 8.84 23.87 -8.90
C THR A 293 7.95 22.91 -9.71
N GLN A 294 8.07 21.62 -9.46
CA GLN A 294 7.49 20.55 -10.30
C GLN A 294 5.99 20.37 -10.11
N SER A 295 5.36 21.02 -9.11
CA SER A 295 3.92 20.88 -8.92
C SER A 295 3.17 22.18 -9.10
N SER A 296 1.94 22.08 -9.61
CA SER A 296 1.03 23.20 -9.79
C SER A 296 0.64 23.84 -8.47
N HIS A 297 0.57 23.06 -7.40
CA HIS A 297 0.15 23.51 -6.08
C HIS A 297 1.15 24.46 -5.42
N ILE A 298 2.45 24.24 -5.58
CA ILE A 298 3.48 25.05 -4.89
C ILE A 298 4.09 26.13 -5.78
N SER A 299 3.99 26.00 -7.11
CA SER A 299 4.62 26.90 -8.08
C SER A 299 4.17 28.36 -7.97
N THR A 300 2.99 28.60 -7.41
CA THR A 300 2.42 29.96 -7.22
C THR A 300 2.92 30.66 -5.97
N TYR A 301 3.70 29.98 -5.13
CA TYR A 301 4.19 30.49 -3.85
C TYR A 301 5.71 30.62 -3.82
N THR A 302 6.20 31.67 -3.21
CA THR A 302 7.63 31.75 -2.85
C THR A 302 7.91 30.92 -1.59
N PRO A 303 9.15 30.43 -1.39
CA PRO A 303 9.55 29.75 -0.16
C PRO A 303 9.25 30.56 1.12
N ALA A 304 9.40 31.88 1.07
CA ALA A 304 9.10 32.77 2.19
C ALA A 304 7.60 32.79 2.53
N GLN A 305 6.73 32.85 1.52
CA GLN A 305 5.28 32.80 1.72
C GLN A 305 4.85 31.48 2.36
N VAL A 306 5.36 30.33 1.87
CA VAL A 306 5.02 29.02 2.45
C VAL A 306 5.52 28.90 3.90
N ARG A 307 6.74 29.37 4.19
CA ARG A 307 7.25 29.38 5.59
C ARG A 307 6.40 30.25 6.53
N ALA A 308 5.81 31.31 6.03
CA ALA A 308 4.95 32.22 6.80
C ALA A 308 3.52 31.69 7.03
N MET A 309 3.08 30.65 6.32
CA MET A 309 1.75 30.07 6.47
C MET A 309 1.57 29.45 7.87
N ARG A 310 0.33 29.42 8.36
CA ARG A 310 -0.02 28.64 9.55
C ARG A 310 0.22 27.15 9.29
N LYS A 311 0.64 26.41 10.32
CA LYS A 311 1.05 25.01 10.20
C LYS A 311 0.01 24.12 9.47
N PRO A 312 -1.31 24.17 9.76
CA PRO A 312 -2.29 23.36 9.05
C PRO A 312 -2.35 23.66 7.54
N GLU A 313 -2.39 24.93 7.16
CA GLU A 313 -2.44 25.37 5.75
C GLU A 313 -1.18 24.92 5.00
N ARG A 314 -0.03 25.14 5.62
CA ARG A 314 1.25 24.70 5.08
C ARG A 314 1.31 23.21 4.90
N THR A 315 0.90 22.41 5.90
CA THR A 315 0.87 20.94 5.79
C THR A 315 -0.03 20.47 4.66
N SER A 316 -1.22 21.06 4.50
CA SER A 316 -2.12 20.72 3.39
C SER A 316 -1.49 21.05 2.04
N LEU A 317 -0.87 22.22 1.88
CA LEU A 317 -0.20 22.62 0.65
C LEU A 317 0.95 21.67 0.29
N LEU A 318 1.82 21.34 1.25
CA LEU A 318 2.94 20.43 1.03
C LEU A 318 2.47 19.01 0.72
N ALA A 319 1.39 18.54 1.35
CA ALA A 319 0.81 17.23 1.07
C ALA A 319 0.26 17.15 -0.36
N ARG A 320 -0.38 18.21 -0.84
CA ARG A 320 -0.88 18.31 -2.23
C ARG A 320 0.27 18.30 -3.24
N HIS A 321 1.35 19.04 -2.96
CA HIS A 321 2.55 18.96 -3.78
C HIS A 321 3.11 17.53 -3.81
N ASN A 322 3.28 16.90 -2.64
CA ASN A 322 3.82 15.55 -2.52
C ASN A 322 2.96 14.50 -3.27
N LEU A 323 1.63 14.66 -3.26
CA LEU A 323 0.73 13.81 -4.04
C LEU A 323 0.91 14.01 -5.55
N GLU A 324 1.01 15.26 -6.01
CA GLU A 324 1.16 15.57 -7.43
C GLU A 324 2.46 14.99 -8.02
N VAL A 325 3.57 15.07 -7.28
CA VAL A 325 4.86 14.53 -7.77
C VAL A 325 4.99 13.01 -7.64
N THR A 326 4.08 12.35 -6.93
CA THR A 326 4.06 10.88 -6.79
C THR A 326 3.02 10.19 -7.67
N GLN A 327 2.18 10.96 -8.35
CA GLN A 327 1.20 10.46 -9.31
C GLN A 327 1.88 10.06 -10.63
#